data_716e0cf4184f33e5e3c18886f75356aa
#
_entry.id   716e0cf4184f33e5e3c18886f75356aa
#
_cell.length_a   1.000
_cell.length_b   1.000
_cell.length_c   1.000
_cell.angle_alpha   90.00
_cell.angle_beta   90.00
_cell.angle_gamma   90.00
#
_symmetry.space_group_name_H-M   'P 1'
#
loop_
_entity.id
_entity.type
_entity.pdbx_description
1 polymer ?
#
loop_
_entity_poly.entity_id
_entity_poly.type
_entity_poly.pdbx_seq_one_letter_code
_entity_poly.pdbx_strand_id
1 'polypeptide(L)'
;KLEQKYLPHKDHDGIAALEGGAFWHRQGHIFGSPFYYIDYTLAQVCAFQFFKRSTEDFEEAWKDYLHICDIGGSLPFNKIVEAANLRSPFQDGTLEDTMTFLEDYLDEIDTSNF
;
A
#
# COMPACT_ATOMS: atom_id res chain seq x y z
N LYS A 1 11.93 -11.10 -15.16
CA LYS A 1 11.82 -12.17 -14.13
C LYS A 1 10.98 -11.76 -12.91
N LEU A 2 11.27 -10.60 -12.27
CA LEU A 2 10.50 -10.15 -11.12
C LEU A 2 9.07 -9.77 -11.52
N GLU A 3 8.91 -9.00 -12.58
CA GLU A 3 7.59 -8.60 -13.06
C GLU A 3 6.70 -9.81 -13.40
N GLN A 4 7.24 -10.80 -14.12
CA GLN A 4 6.53 -12.05 -14.41
C GLN A 4 6.16 -12.86 -13.16
N LYS A 5 6.95 -12.73 -12.09
CA LYS A 5 6.69 -13.42 -10.81
C LYS A 5 5.55 -12.76 -10.04
N TYR A 6 5.55 -11.42 -9.98
CA TYR A 6 4.63 -10.66 -9.10
C TYR A 6 3.44 -10.04 -9.84
N LEU A 7 3.51 -9.95 -11.18
CA LEU A 7 2.43 -9.45 -12.04
C LEU A 7 2.21 -10.39 -13.22
N PRO A 8 1.90 -11.69 -12.98
CA PRO A 8 1.81 -12.70 -14.02
C PRO A 8 0.69 -12.45 -15.03
N HIS A 9 -0.31 -11.66 -14.66
CA HIS A 9 -1.44 -11.28 -15.50
C HIS A 9 -1.12 -10.19 -16.53
N LYS A 10 0.09 -9.60 -16.47
CA LYS A 10 0.46 -8.47 -17.31
C LYS A 10 0.95 -8.94 -18.67
N ASP A 11 0.23 -8.56 -19.71
CA ASP A 11 0.60 -8.76 -21.09
C ASP A 11 1.22 -7.47 -21.67
N HIS A 12 2.22 -7.61 -22.48
CA HIS A 12 2.93 -6.52 -23.15
C HIS A 12 2.75 -6.52 -24.67
N ASP A 13 1.79 -7.30 -25.18
CA ASP A 13 1.38 -7.36 -26.61
C ASP A 13 2.56 -7.60 -27.57
N GLY A 14 3.54 -8.39 -27.17
CA GLY A 14 4.72 -8.72 -28.00
C GLY A 14 5.71 -7.57 -28.15
N ILE A 15 5.63 -6.50 -27.35
CA ILE A 15 6.61 -5.41 -27.36
C ILE A 15 7.90 -5.87 -26.69
N ALA A 16 8.91 -6.25 -27.48
CA ALA A 16 10.14 -6.89 -27.01
C ALA A 16 10.86 -6.13 -25.88
N ALA A 17 10.87 -4.81 -25.91
CA ALA A 17 11.47 -3.99 -24.85
C ALA A 17 10.76 -4.15 -23.51
N LEU A 18 9.42 -4.21 -23.53
CA LEU A 18 8.61 -4.39 -22.33
C LEU A 18 8.68 -5.83 -21.80
N GLU A 19 8.63 -6.81 -22.70
CA GLU A 19 8.83 -8.22 -22.35
C GLU A 19 10.25 -8.48 -21.79
N GLY A 20 11.23 -7.73 -22.28
CA GLY A 20 12.59 -7.71 -21.75
C GLY A 20 12.71 -7.10 -20.33
N GLY A 21 11.60 -6.53 -19.81
CA GLY A 21 11.53 -5.98 -18.46
C GLY A 21 11.83 -4.49 -18.37
N ALA A 22 11.63 -3.71 -19.44
CA ALA A 22 11.87 -2.27 -19.45
C ALA A 22 10.70 -1.43 -18.88
N PHE A 23 9.60 -2.05 -18.49
CA PHE A 23 8.40 -1.33 -18.03
C PHE A 23 8.64 -0.39 -16.83
N TRP A 24 9.53 -0.77 -15.91
CA TRP A 24 9.87 0.04 -14.75
C TRP A 24 10.54 1.39 -15.11
N HIS A 25 11.13 1.52 -16.31
CA HIS A 25 11.75 2.77 -16.75
C HIS A 25 10.76 3.93 -16.84
N ARG A 26 9.46 3.66 -16.95
CA ARG A 26 8.43 4.69 -16.93
C ARG A 26 8.29 5.41 -15.58
N GLN A 27 8.85 4.83 -14.52
CA GLN A 27 8.80 5.39 -13.18
C GLN A 27 9.85 6.49 -12.99
N GLY A 28 9.50 7.71 -13.36
CA GLY A 28 10.39 8.87 -13.30
C GLY A 28 11.05 9.11 -11.94
N HIS A 29 10.35 8.74 -10.85
CA HIS A 29 10.85 8.87 -9.47
C HIS A 29 12.16 8.12 -9.23
N ILE A 30 12.35 6.96 -9.87
CA ILE A 30 13.57 6.14 -9.72
C ILE A 30 14.79 6.91 -10.18
N PHE A 31 14.63 7.77 -11.21
CA PHE A 31 15.72 8.53 -11.82
C PHE A 31 15.83 9.96 -11.24
N GLY A 32 14.67 10.61 -10.99
CA GLY A 32 14.63 12.01 -10.62
C GLY A 32 14.59 12.27 -9.11
N SER A 33 14.19 11.28 -8.31
CA SER A 33 14.03 11.43 -6.86
C SER A 33 14.42 10.13 -6.15
N PRO A 34 15.73 9.85 -6.02
CA PRO A 34 16.22 8.63 -5.38
C PRO A 34 15.62 8.43 -4.00
N PHE A 35 15.27 7.20 -3.67
CA PHE A 35 14.65 6.77 -2.41
C PHE A 35 13.21 7.25 -2.16
N TYR A 36 12.66 8.13 -2.97
CA TYR A 36 11.31 8.66 -2.77
C TYR A 36 10.21 7.63 -3.06
N TYR A 37 10.40 6.74 -4.03
CA TYR A 37 9.33 5.86 -4.52
C TYR A 37 8.77 4.90 -3.44
N ILE A 38 9.55 4.55 -2.43
CA ILE A 38 9.11 3.69 -1.33
C ILE A 38 8.02 4.35 -0.47
N ASP A 39 7.95 5.68 -0.43
CA ASP A 39 6.96 6.41 0.37
C ASP A 39 5.52 6.02 0.00
N TYR A 40 5.27 5.74 -1.29
CA TYR A 40 3.96 5.25 -1.75
C TYR A 40 3.61 3.88 -1.15
N THR A 41 4.58 2.99 -1.03
CA THR A 41 4.37 1.67 -0.41
C THR A 41 4.07 1.82 1.08
N LEU A 42 4.81 2.66 1.79
CA LEU A 42 4.61 2.91 3.21
C LEU A 42 3.23 3.53 3.48
N ALA A 43 2.83 4.52 2.68
CA ALA A 43 1.52 5.14 2.75
C ALA A 43 0.39 4.13 2.46
N GLN A 44 0.59 3.24 1.47
CA GLN A 44 -0.40 2.22 1.13
C GLN A 44 -0.60 1.19 2.26
N VAL A 45 0.48 0.78 2.93
CA VAL A 45 0.37 -0.11 4.10
C VAL A 45 -0.42 0.56 5.23
N CYS A 46 -0.21 1.86 5.46
CA CYS A 46 -1.01 2.63 6.43
C CYS A 46 -2.49 2.71 6.00
N ALA A 47 -2.75 2.97 4.72
CA ALA A 47 -4.12 3.02 4.19
C ALA A 47 -4.86 1.69 4.37
N PHE A 48 -4.20 0.56 4.12
CA PHE A 48 -4.79 -0.76 4.34
C PHE A 48 -5.04 -1.06 5.82
N GLN A 49 -4.18 -0.61 6.72
CA GLN A 49 -4.44 -0.72 8.15
C GLN A 49 -5.67 0.12 8.56
N PHE A 50 -5.84 1.33 8.02
CA PHE A 50 -7.06 2.11 8.24
C PHE A 50 -8.29 1.41 7.68
N PHE A 51 -8.18 0.82 6.50
CA PHE A 51 -9.27 0.05 5.92
C PHE A 51 -9.67 -1.12 6.84
N LYS A 52 -8.72 -1.93 7.30
CA LYS A 52 -8.97 -3.00 8.25
C LYS A 52 -9.70 -2.48 9.50
N ARG A 53 -9.17 -1.44 10.13
CA ARG A 53 -9.76 -0.84 11.33
C ARG A 53 -11.16 -0.28 11.07
N SER A 54 -11.41 0.27 9.88
CA SER A 54 -12.73 0.79 9.52
C SER A 54 -13.79 -0.29 9.34
N THR A 55 -13.40 -1.54 9.06
CA THR A 55 -14.31 -2.69 9.06
C THR A 55 -14.60 -3.22 10.47
N GLU A 56 -13.69 -2.99 11.41
CA GLU A 56 -13.83 -3.41 12.80
C GLU A 56 -14.58 -2.34 13.64
N ASP A 57 -14.15 -1.07 13.53
CA ASP A 57 -14.74 0.10 14.20
C ASP A 57 -14.53 1.36 13.36
N PHE A 58 -15.53 1.70 12.57
CA PHE A 58 -15.46 2.86 11.66
C PHE A 58 -15.29 4.18 12.41
N GLU A 59 -15.97 4.39 13.51
CA GLU A 59 -15.96 5.68 14.23
C GLU A 59 -14.58 5.97 14.84
N GLU A 60 -13.94 4.98 15.45
CA GLU A 60 -12.58 5.14 15.99
C GLU A 60 -11.54 5.27 14.86
N ALA A 61 -11.65 4.49 13.79
CA ALA A 61 -10.75 4.62 12.63
C ALA A 61 -10.88 6.01 11.98
N TRP A 62 -12.11 6.51 11.83
CA TRP A 62 -12.36 7.82 11.26
C TRP A 62 -11.82 8.96 12.14
N LYS A 63 -11.98 8.86 13.44
CA LYS A 63 -11.43 9.83 14.41
C LYS A 63 -9.91 9.89 14.33
N ASP A 64 -9.22 8.75 14.28
CA ASP A 64 -7.78 8.70 14.14
C ASP A 64 -7.31 9.24 12.78
N TYR A 65 -8.07 8.99 11.72
CA TYR A 65 -7.79 9.57 10.40
C TYR A 65 -7.92 11.10 10.41
N LEU A 66 -8.96 11.65 11.01
CA LEU A 66 -9.11 13.11 11.17
C LEU A 66 -7.98 13.70 12.00
N HIS A 67 -7.55 12.98 13.05
CA HIS A 67 -6.44 13.42 13.88
C HIS A 67 -5.13 13.57 13.08
N ILE A 68 -4.80 12.64 12.18
CA ILE A 68 -3.62 12.80 11.33
C ILE A 68 -3.79 13.91 10.28
N CYS A 69 -5.00 14.19 9.83
CA CYS A 69 -5.27 15.35 8.97
C CYS A 69 -4.97 16.67 9.69
N ASP A 70 -5.32 16.78 10.97
CA ASP A 70 -5.04 17.95 11.81
C ASP A 70 -3.53 18.09 12.08
N ILE A 71 -2.82 16.99 12.31
CA ILE A 71 -1.36 16.98 12.46
C ILE A 71 -0.68 17.45 11.17
N GLY A 72 -1.20 17.03 10.02
CA GLY A 72 -0.61 17.32 8.71
C GLY A 72 0.85 16.86 8.62
N GLY A 73 1.71 17.70 8.07
CA GLY A 73 3.15 17.44 7.93
C GLY A 73 4.01 17.91 9.11
N SER A 74 3.44 18.18 10.29
CA SER A 74 4.15 18.77 11.43
C SER A 74 5.05 17.79 12.20
N LEU A 75 4.86 16.46 11.99
CA LEU A 75 5.60 15.39 12.66
C LEU A 75 6.33 14.48 11.66
N PRO A 76 7.42 13.83 12.07
CA PRO A 76 8.04 12.77 11.28
C PRO A 76 7.07 11.59 11.04
N PHE A 77 7.23 10.88 9.93
CA PHE A 77 6.36 9.78 9.49
C PHE A 77 6.02 8.78 10.63
N ASN A 78 7.05 8.27 11.33
CA ASN A 78 6.82 7.30 12.41
C ASN A 78 5.95 7.87 13.55
N LYS A 79 6.02 9.16 13.80
CA LYS A 79 5.20 9.81 14.82
C LYS A 79 3.76 10.04 14.36
N ILE A 80 3.55 10.25 13.07
CA ILE A 80 2.20 10.30 12.48
C ILE A 80 1.55 8.92 12.54
N VAL A 81 2.30 7.86 12.18
CA VAL A 81 1.82 6.47 12.28
C VAL A 81 1.42 6.10 13.73
N GLU A 82 2.24 6.48 14.70
CA GLU A 82 1.96 6.28 16.13
C GLU A 82 0.72 7.07 16.58
N ALA A 83 0.59 8.33 16.19
CA ALA A 83 -0.56 9.19 16.51
C ALA A 83 -1.86 8.69 15.87
N ALA A 84 -1.77 7.98 14.74
CA ALA A 84 -2.88 7.33 14.05
C ALA A 84 -3.30 6.00 14.69
N ASN A 85 -2.67 5.57 15.77
CA ASN A 85 -2.83 4.24 16.36
C ASN A 85 -2.61 3.09 15.37
N LEU A 86 -1.69 3.28 14.41
CA LEU A 86 -1.29 2.28 13.44
C LEU A 86 0.03 1.61 13.87
N ARG A 87 0.23 0.39 13.41
CA ARG A 87 1.53 -0.28 13.52
C ARG A 87 2.48 0.28 12.46
N SER A 88 3.75 0.49 12.86
CA SER A 88 4.75 0.93 11.91
C SER A 88 4.91 -0.07 10.76
N PRO A 89 4.92 0.38 9.47
CA PRO A 89 5.24 -0.49 8.35
C PRO A 89 6.61 -1.16 8.42
N PHE A 90 7.51 -0.64 9.27
CA PHE A 90 8.84 -1.20 9.52
C PHE A 90 8.87 -2.24 10.64
N GLN A 91 7.77 -2.44 11.34
CA GLN A 91 7.68 -3.44 12.40
C GLN A 91 7.39 -4.81 11.81
N ASP A 92 8.10 -5.83 12.29
CA ASP A 92 7.88 -7.22 11.87
C ASP A 92 6.43 -7.65 12.06
N GLY A 93 5.89 -8.36 11.07
CA GLY A 93 4.52 -8.85 11.05
C GLY A 93 3.46 -7.83 10.62
N THR A 94 3.76 -6.53 10.54
CA THR A 94 2.76 -5.52 10.15
C THR A 94 2.25 -5.74 8.72
N LEU A 95 3.16 -5.99 7.79
CA LEU A 95 2.80 -6.25 6.39
C LEU A 95 2.07 -7.57 6.25
N GLU A 96 2.54 -8.61 6.92
CA GLU A 96 1.92 -9.94 6.89
C GLU A 96 0.47 -9.90 7.40
N ASP A 97 0.24 -9.33 8.59
CA ASP A 97 -1.10 -9.17 9.17
C ASP A 97 -2.04 -8.37 8.25
N THR A 98 -1.49 -7.32 7.62
CA THR A 98 -2.27 -6.46 6.73
C THR A 98 -2.64 -7.19 5.44
N MET A 99 -1.71 -7.94 4.84
CA MET A 99 -1.97 -8.69 3.62
C MET A 99 -2.92 -9.86 3.85
N THR A 100 -2.77 -10.60 4.96
CA THR A 100 -3.70 -11.68 5.33
C THR A 100 -5.13 -11.17 5.44
N PHE A 101 -5.33 -10.04 6.13
CA PHE A 101 -6.65 -9.41 6.19
C PHE A 101 -7.22 -9.08 4.80
N LEU A 102 -6.38 -8.55 3.89
CA LEU A 102 -6.83 -8.19 2.54
C LEU A 102 -7.18 -9.42 1.70
N GLU A 103 -6.40 -10.50 1.82
CA GLU A 103 -6.69 -11.77 1.15
C GLU A 103 -8.05 -12.32 1.63
N ASP A 104 -8.25 -12.42 2.94
CA ASP A 104 -9.51 -12.89 3.53
C ASP A 104 -10.69 -12.02 3.08
N TYR A 105 -10.53 -10.69 3.11
CA TYR A 105 -11.57 -9.75 2.69
C TYR A 105 -11.94 -9.90 1.19
N LEU A 106 -10.94 -10.10 0.33
CA LEU A 106 -11.16 -10.28 -1.11
C LEU A 106 -11.85 -11.61 -1.41
N ASP A 107 -11.51 -12.67 -0.67
CA ASP A 107 -12.12 -14.00 -0.83
C ASP A 107 -13.61 -14.01 -0.42
N GLU A 108 -14.02 -13.11 0.46
CA GLU A 108 -15.43 -12.95 0.86
C GLU A 108 -16.27 -12.15 -0.16
N ILE A 109 -15.64 -11.47 -1.13
CA ILE A 109 -16.38 -10.68 -2.13
C ILE A 109 -17.10 -11.61 -3.10
N ASP A 110 -18.43 -11.50 -3.14
CA ASP A 110 -19.23 -12.18 -4.15
C ASP A 110 -19.04 -11.54 -5.54
N THR A 111 -18.32 -12.23 -6.40
CA THR A 111 -18.06 -11.79 -7.79
C THR A 111 -19.05 -12.34 -8.80
N SER A 112 -20.12 -13.01 -8.37
CA SER A 112 -21.09 -13.66 -9.26
C SER A 112 -21.89 -12.69 -10.14
N ASN A 113 -21.85 -11.39 -9.80
CA ASN A 113 -22.58 -10.34 -10.50
C ASN A 113 -21.68 -9.42 -11.38
N PHE A 114 -20.41 -9.78 -11.62
CA PHE A 114 -19.48 -9.03 -12.47
C PHE A 114 -19.26 -9.68 -13.83
#